data_5a6df4ba5e994a68c24e0f746139cc23
#
_entry.id   5a6df4ba5e994a68c24e0f746139cc23
#
_cell.length_a   1.000
_cell.length_b   1.000
_cell.length_c   1.000
_cell.angle_alpha   90.00
_cell.angle_beta   90.00
_cell.angle_gamma   90.00
#
_symmetry.space_group_name_H-M   'P 1'
#
loop_
_entity.id
_entity.type
_entity.pdbx_description
1 polymer ?
#
loop_
_entity_poly.entity_id
_entity_poly.type
_entity_poly.pdbx_seq_one_letter_code
_entity_poly.pdbx_strand_id
1 'polypeptide(L)'
;ERLIKAEQARQKRGINLIASENYVSKDVLTALGSELTNKYAEGYSGHRYYGGNEISDQIENLCKERALKLYKLKAKSWSVNVQPLSGSPANLAVYLALMPPGGKVMGLSLDHGGHLTHGHKVSVTGKFFKQIPYGVSRATERLDYDEIATIAKQEKPNIIVAGYTAYPRIIDWAKFRQIADKVGAIFMVDM
;
A
#
# COMPACT_ATOMS: atom_id res chain seq x y z
N GLU A 1 -19.91 18.93 -16.30
CA GLU A 1 -19.35 18.56 -17.61
C GLU A 1 -18.23 19.51 -18.05
N ARG A 2 -18.42 20.84 -18.03
CA ARG A 2 -17.39 21.84 -18.45
C ARG A 2 -16.08 21.68 -17.68
N LEU A 3 -16.11 21.50 -16.36
CA LEU A 3 -14.92 21.33 -15.54
C LEU A 3 -14.19 20.01 -15.82
N ILE A 4 -14.92 18.93 -16.07
CA ILE A 4 -14.34 17.64 -16.45
C ILE A 4 -13.58 17.76 -17.78
N LYS A 5 -14.18 18.42 -18.78
CA LYS A 5 -13.51 18.67 -20.08
C LYS A 5 -12.27 19.57 -19.92
N ALA A 6 -12.35 20.57 -19.05
CA ALA A 6 -11.21 21.44 -18.76
C ALA A 6 -10.05 20.65 -18.12
N GLU A 7 -10.33 19.74 -17.16
CA GLU A 7 -9.33 18.89 -16.54
C GLU A 7 -8.73 17.89 -17.53
N GLN A 8 -9.55 17.27 -18.37
CA GLN A 8 -9.04 16.42 -19.47
C GLN A 8 -8.08 17.17 -20.39
N ALA A 9 -8.40 18.42 -20.73
CA ALA A 9 -7.51 19.26 -21.55
C ALA A 9 -6.23 19.63 -20.79
N ARG A 10 -6.30 19.88 -19.49
CA ARG A 10 -5.13 20.15 -18.65
C ARG A 10 -4.17 18.95 -18.64
N GLN A 11 -4.71 17.74 -18.35
CA GLN A 11 -3.91 16.53 -18.29
C GLN A 11 -3.22 16.20 -19.62
N LYS A 12 -3.88 16.46 -20.76
CA LYS A 12 -3.28 16.26 -22.10
C LYS A 12 -2.14 17.21 -22.42
N ARG A 13 -2.09 18.38 -21.79
CA ARG A 13 -1.07 19.41 -22.06
C ARG A 13 0.08 19.40 -21.05
N GLY A 14 -0.13 18.80 -19.90
CA GLY A 14 0.84 18.77 -18.82
C GLY A 14 1.67 17.50 -18.83
N ILE A 15 2.90 17.60 -18.34
CA ILE A 15 3.71 16.45 -17.93
C ILE A 15 3.54 16.31 -16.43
N ASN A 16 2.99 15.17 -16.00
CA ASN A 16 2.78 14.91 -14.58
C ASN A 16 4.01 14.21 -13.99
N LEU A 17 4.66 14.88 -13.04
CA LEU A 17 5.85 14.38 -12.35
C LEU A 17 5.57 13.87 -10.93
N ILE A 18 4.29 13.75 -10.53
CA ILE A 18 3.91 13.16 -9.25
C ILE A 18 4.01 11.64 -9.40
N ALA A 19 4.96 11.02 -8.70
CA ALA A 19 5.30 9.59 -8.86
C ALA A 19 4.13 8.64 -8.57
N SER A 20 3.17 9.04 -7.73
CA SER A 20 2.00 8.24 -7.36
C SER A 20 0.78 8.42 -8.27
N GLU A 21 0.84 9.30 -9.28
CA GLU A 21 -0.24 9.46 -10.25
C GLU A 21 -0.05 8.57 -11.47
N ASN A 22 -1.18 8.11 -12.04
CA ASN A 22 -1.20 7.32 -13.25
C ASN A 22 -2.42 7.65 -14.11
N TYR A 23 -2.34 7.35 -15.41
CA TYR A 23 -3.45 7.48 -16.34
C TYR A 23 -4.20 6.15 -16.44
N VAL A 24 -5.47 6.16 -16.07
CA VAL A 24 -6.31 4.96 -16.11
C VAL A 24 -6.88 4.73 -17.52
N SER A 25 -7.21 3.47 -17.83
CA SER A 25 -7.88 3.12 -19.08
C SER A 25 -9.33 3.59 -19.12
N LYS A 26 -9.91 3.63 -20.31
CA LYS A 26 -11.34 3.93 -20.49
C LYS A 26 -12.22 2.92 -19.75
N ASP A 27 -11.83 1.65 -19.70
CA ASP A 27 -12.58 0.60 -19.03
C ASP A 27 -12.65 0.83 -17.52
N VAL A 28 -11.55 1.28 -16.91
CA VAL A 28 -11.52 1.67 -15.49
C VAL A 28 -12.45 2.86 -15.24
N LEU A 29 -12.42 3.90 -16.10
CA LEU A 29 -13.33 5.04 -15.98
C LEU A 29 -14.79 4.62 -16.11
N THR A 30 -15.11 3.71 -17.03
CA THR A 30 -16.45 3.17 -17.23
C THR A 30 -16.92 2.41 -16.00
N ALA A 31 -16.08 1.57 -15.43
CA ALA A 31 -16.42 0.80 -14.23
C ALA A 31 -16.66 1.73 -13.02
N LEU A 32 -15.82 2.73 -12.80
CA LEU A 32 -15.95 3.70 -11.72
C LEU A 32 -17.20 4.56 -11.82
N GLY A 33 -17.62 4.91 -13.04
CA GLY A 33 -18.82 5.73 -13.30
C GLY A 33 -20.09 4.91 -13.57
N SER A 34 -20.11 3.64 -13.23
CA SER A 34 -21.26 2.75 -13.47
C SER A 34 -22.23 2.70 -12.29
N GLU A 35 -23.34 2.00 -12.47
CA GLU A 35 -24.38 1.74 -11.46
C GLU A 35 -23.85 0.97 -10.23
N LEU A 36 -22.68 0.38 -10.30
CA LEU A 36 -21.99 -0.21 -9.15
C LEU A 36 -21.76 0.80 -8.03
N THR A 37 -21.62 2.07 -8.36
CA THR A 37 -21.52 3.18 -7.40
C THR A 37 -22.75 3.29 -6.47
N ASN A 38 -23.91 2.83 -6.90
CA ASN A 38 -25.16 2.88 -6.14
C ASN A 38 -25.25 1.75 -5.08
N LYS A 39 -24.41 0.71 -5.21
CA LYS A 39 -24.59 -0.52 -4.43
C LYS A 39 -23.81 -0.50 -3.11
N TYR A 40 -24.52 -0.65 -2.02
CA TYR A 40 -23.96 -0.86 -0.70
C TYR A 40 -23.58 -2.33 -0.51
N ALA A 41 -22.28 -2.63 -0.39
CA ALA A 41 -21.75 -4.00 -0.43
C ALA A 41 -20.90 -4.35 0.80
N GLU A 42 -21.35 -3.95 1.99
CA GLU A 42 -20.66 -4.25 3.25
C GLU A 42 -20.58 -5.76 3.51
N GLY A 43 -19.49 -6.21 4.05
CA GLY A 43 -19.15 -7.61 4.26
C GLY A 43 -18.28 -8.19 3.16
N TYR A 44 -18.11 -9.50 3.14
CA TYR A 44 -17.32 -10.21 2.14
C TYR A 44 -18.22 -10.96 1.15
N SER A 45 -17.67 -11.32 0.00
CA SER A 45 -18.36 -12.16 -0.98
C SER A 45 -18.93 -13.43 -0.31
N GLY A 46 -20.22 -13.69 -0.51
CA GLY A 46 -20.97 -14.77 0.13
C GLY A 46 -21.38 -14.53 1.59
N HIS A 47 -20.92 -13.44 2.21
CA HIS A 47 -21.20 -13.07 3.61
C HIS A 47 -21.53 -11.59 3.72
N ARG A 48 -22.48 -11.09 2.93
CA ARG A 48 -22.92 -9.70 2.92
C ARG A 48 -23.98 -9.45 3.99
N TYR A 49 -23.97 -8.24 4.53
CA TYR A 49 -25.00 -7.80 5.48
C TYR A 49 -26.34 -7.47 4.79
N TYR A 50 -26.33 -7.20 3.48
CA TYR A 50 -27.51 -6.80 2.70
C TYR A 50 -27.66 -7.65 1.44
N GLY A 51 -28.90 -7.79 0.97
CA GLY A 51 -29.23 -8.50 -0.27
C GLY A 51 -28.82 -7.75 -1.55
N GLY A 52 -28.94 -8.41 -2.70
CA GLY A 52 -28.68 -7.83 -4.02
C GLY A 52 -27.20 -7.64 -4.32
N ASN A 53 -26.34 -8.46 -3.74
CA ASN A 53 -24.88 -8.36 -3.91
C ASN A 53 -24.29 -9.44 -4.83
N GLU A 54 -25.12 -10.20 -5.52
CA GLU A 54 -24.71 -11.34 -6.35
C GLU A 54 -23.72 -10.92 -7.45
N ILE A 55 -23.93 -9.75 -8.05
CA ILE A 55 -23.02 -9.19 -9.06
C ILE A 55 -21.77 -8.58 -8.40
N SER A 56 -21.93 -7.89 -7.28
CA SER A 56 -20.77 -7.36 -6.52
C SER A 56 -19.84 -8.48 -6.09
N ASP A 57 -20.39 -9.63 -5.66
CA ASP A 57 -19.61 -10.80 -5.28
C ASP A 57 -18.81 -11.37 -6.45
N GLN A 58 -19.44 -11.47 -7.62
CA GLN A 58 -18.77 -11.95 -8.83
C GLN A 58 -17.62 -11.01 -9.22
N ILE A 59 -17.83 -9.69 -9.18
CA ILE A 59 -16.82 -8.70 -9.51
C ILE A 59 -15.66 -8.76 -8.50
N GLU A 60 -15.94 -8.81 -7.21
CA GLU A 60 -14.90 -8.90 -6.18
C GLU A 60 -14.07 -10.18 -6.32
N ASN A 61 -14.72 -11.32 -6.55
CA ASN A 61 -14.03 -12.59 -6.77
C ASN A 61 -13.19 -12.58 -8.05
N LEU A 62 -13.70 -12.01 -9.15
CA LEU A 62 -12.95 -11.84 -10.38
C LEU A 62 -11.69 -10.97 -10.17
N CYS A 63 -11.80 -9.89 -9.38
CA CYS A 63 -10.65 -9.05 -9.04
C CYS A 63 -9.60 -9.83 -8.24
N LYS A 64 -10.02 -10.63 -7.25
CA LYS A 64 -9.12 -11.48 -6.45
C LYS A 64 -8.39 -12.51 -7.32
N GLU A 65 -9.13 -13.19 -8.20
CA GLU A 65 -8.56 -14.19 -9.14
C GLU A 65 -7.53 -13.55 -10.08
N ARG A 66 -7.86 -12.38 -10.66
CA ARG A 66 -6.97 -11.64 -11.55
C ARG A 66 -5.71 -11.16 -10.83
N ALA A 67 -5.81 -10.69 -9.60
CA ALA A 67 -4.66 -10.30 -8.79
C ALA A 67 -3.74 -11.50 -8.53
N LEU A 68 -4.27 -12.63 -8.07
CA LEU A 68 -3.48 -13.86 -7.88
C LEU A 68 -2.79 -14.31 -9.16
N LYS A 69 -3.51 -14.28 -10.29
CA LYS A 69 -2.95 -14.66 -11.60
C LYS A 69 -1.85 -13.71 -12.05
N LEU A 70 -2.05 -12.39 -11.87
CA LEU A 70 -1.07 -11.36 -12.24
C LEU A 70 0.27 -11.57 -11.51
N TYR A 71 0.21 -11.82 -10.22
CA TYR A 71 1.38 -12.06 -9.39
C TYR A 71 1.85 -13.53 -9.37
N LYS A 72 1.21 -14.41 -10.17
CA LYS A 72 1.53 -15.85 -10.23
C LYS A 72 1.47 -16.55 -8.87
N LEU A 73 0.54 -16.13 -8.02
CA LEU A 73 0.36 -16.66 -6.68
C LEU A 73 -0.69 -17.78 -6.65
N LYS A 74 -0.47 -18.76 -5.78
CA LYS A 74 -1.37 -19.90 -5.61
C LYS A 74 -2.45 -19.58 -4.57
N ALA A 75 -3.73 -19.70 -4.91
CA ALA A 75 -4.85 -19.45 -4.01
C ALA A 75 -4.85 -20.31 -2.73
N LYS A 76 -4.19 -21.47 -2.75
CA LYS A 76 -4.02 -22.33 -1.54
C LYS A 76 -3.13 -21.69 -0.46
N SER A 77 -2.23 -20.78 -0.84
CA SER A 77 -1.22 -20.19 0.05
C SER A 77 -1.34 -18.68 0.18
N TRP A 78 -2.18 -18.05 -0.65
CA TRP A 78 -2.32 -16.62 -0.72
C TRP A 78 -3.78 -16.20 -0.76
N SER A 79 -4.10 -15.14 -0.06
CA SER A 79 -5.40 -14.48 -0.09
C SER A 79 -5.24 -13.05 -0.59
N VAL A 80 -6.30 -12.50 -1.20
CA VAL A 80 -6.33 -11.13 -1.70
C VAL A 80 -7.53 -10.41 -1.11
N ASN A 81 -7.29 -9.21 -0.58
CA ASN A 81 -8.35 -8.27 -0.23
C ASN A 81 -8.31 -7.11 -1.23
N VAL A 82 -9.41 -6.90 -1.94
CA VAL A 82 -9.55 -5.86 -2.97
C VAL A 82 -10.50 -4.73 -2.53
N GLN A 83 -10.91 -4.72 -1.26
CA GLN A 83 -11.89 -3.76 -0.73
C GLN A 83 -11.31 -2.36 -0.41
N PRO A 84 -10.03 -2.19 -0.03
CA PRO A 84 -9.49 -0.86 0.23
C PRO A 84 -9.63 0.05 -0.98
N LEU A 85 -10.14 1.26 -0.77
CA LEU A 85 -10.38 2.21 -1.85
C LEU A 85 -9.11 2.90 -2.37
N SER A 86 -8.01 2.82 -1.61
CA SER A 86 -6.70 3.38 -1.99
C SER A 86 -5.59 2.78 -1.12
N GLY A 87 -4.32 3.08 -1.44
CA GLY A 87 -3.16 2.57 -0.74
C GLY A 87 -3.09 2.94 0.74
N SER A 88 -3.46 4.18 1.10
CA SER A 88 -3.42 4.59 2.52
C SER A 88 -4.38 3.80 3.41
N PRO A 89 -5.67 3.59 3.05
CA PRO A 89 -6.54 2.67 3.79
C PRO A 89 -6.04 1.22 3.78
N ALA A 90 -5.43 0.75 2.70
CA ALA A 90 -4.87 -0.60 2.65
C ALA A 90 -3.74 -0.78 3.67
N ASN A 91 -2.79 0.15 3.72
CA ASN A 91 -1.70 0.13 4.68
C ASN A 91 -2.21 0.22 6.13
N LEU A 92 -3.18 1.11 6.38
CA LEU A 92 -3.77 1.24 7.71
C LEU A 92 -4.48 -0.04 8.15
N ALA A 93 -5.21 -0.70 7.24
CA ALA A 93 -5.87 -1.98 7.53
C ALA A 93 -4.85 -3.07 7.92
N VAL A 94 -3.71 -3.15 7.22
CA VAL A 94 -2.62 -4.08 7.56
C VAL A 94 -2.08 -3.79 8.96
N TYR A 95 -1.79 -2.53 9.28
CA TYR A 95 -1.24 -2.15 10.59
C TYR A 95 -2.22 -2.45 11.72
N LEU A 96 -3.50 -2.11 11.55
CA LEU A 96 -4.53 -2.37 12.56
C LEU A 96 -4.79 -3.87 12.76
N ALA A 97 -4.66 -4.67 11.71
CA ALA A 97 -4.84 -6.12 11.80
C ALA A 97 -3.65 -6.84 12.48
N LEU A 98 -2.43 -6.32 12.31
CA LEU A 98 -1.21 -7.06 12.65
C LEU A 98 -0.42 -6.48 13.84
N MET A 99 -0.80 -5.30 14.33
CA MET A 99 -0.11 -4.65 15.44
C MET A 99 -1.06 -4.19 16.55
N PRO A 100 -0.60 -4.21 17.80
CA PRO A 100 -1.35 -3.54 18.88
C PRO A 100 -1.30 -2.01 18.73
N PRO A 101 -2.24 -1.28 19.32
CA PRO A 101 -2.14 0.18 19.44
C PRO A 101 -0.79 0.60 20.05
N GLY A 102 -0.16 1.63 19.48
CA GLY A 102 1.18 2.06 19.90
C GLY A 102 2.33 1.18 19.39
N GLY A 103 2.05 0.14 18.60
CA GLY A 103 3.07 -0.68 17.99
C GLY A 103 4.04 0.11 17.11
N LYS A 104 5.20 -0.47 16.80
CA LYS A 104 6.29 0.20 16.09
C LYS A 104 6.27 -0.17 14.60
N VAL A 105 6.17 0.84 13.73
CA VAL A 105 6.32 0.75 12.27
C VAL A 105 7.69 1.28 11.88
N MET A 106 8.53 0.44 11.31
CA MET A 106 9.83 0.84 10.77
C MET A 106 9.71 1.03 9.26
N GLY A 107 9.97 2.24 8.78
CA GLY A 107 9.83 2.60 7.35
C GLY A 107 10.80 3.68 6.93
N LEU A 108 10.98 3.85 5.60
CA LEU A 108 11.83 4.90 5.05
C LEU A 108 11.27 6.27 5.44
N SER A 109 12.16 7.17 5.89
CA SER A 109 11.81 8.55 6.17
C SER A 109 11.16 9.23 4.97
N LEU A 110 10.16 10.09 5.21
CA LEU A 110 9.50 10.86 4.15
C LEU A 110 10.51 11.69 3.34
N ASP A 111 11.46 12.32 4.02
CA ASP A 111 12.48 13.17 3.39
C ASP A 111 13.46 12.38 2.49
N HIS A 112 13.50 11.06 2.64
CA HIS A 112 14.33 10.16 1.84
C HIS A 112 13.54 9.37 0.81
N GLY A 113 12.27 9.72 0.58
CA GLY A 113 11.42 9.10 -0.44
C GLY A 113 10.40 8.09 0.07
N GLY A 114 10.20 7.97 1.39
CA GLY A 114 9.16 7.17 2.00
C GLY A 114 7.76 7.72 1.74
N HIS A 115 6.75 7.07 2.32
CA HIS A 115 5.36 7.50 2.23
C HIS A 115 4.84 7.96 3.60
N LEU A 116 3.84 8.83 3.61
CA LEU A 116 3.19 9.32 4.84
C LEU A 116 2.68 8.17 5.72
N THR A 117 2.11 7.13 5.12
CA THR A 117 1.59 5.97 5.84
C THR A 117 2.65 5.06 6.44
N HIS A 118 3.94 5.28 6.15
CA HIS A 118 5.03 4.56 6.80
C HIS A 118 5.38 5.10 8.19
N GLY A 119 4.40 5.71 8.86
CA GLY A 119 4.49 6.17 10.24
C GLY A 119 4.79 7.66 10.41
N HIS A 120 4.79 8.46 9.33
CA HIS A 120 5.08 9.89 9.46
C HIS A 120 4.06 10.59 10.39
N LYS A 121 4.56 11.45 11.28
CA LYS A 121 3.81 12.08 12.38
C LYS A 121 2.51 12.80 12.01
N VAL A 122 2.40 13.30 10.78
CA VAL A 122 1.19 14.00 10.32
C VAL A 122 0.11 13.04 9.81
N SER A 123 0.46 11.78 9.53
CA SER A 123 -0.48 10.77 9.05
C SER A 123 -1.24 10.10 10.21
N VAL A 124 -2.37 9.47 9.88
CA VAL A 124 -3.10 8.63 10.83
C VAL A 124 -2.19 7.55 11.40
N THR A 125 -1.38 6.91 10.56
CA THR A 125 -0.42 5.88 11.01
C THR A 125 0.51 6.42 12.09
N GLY A 126 1.09 7.61 11.91
CA GLY A 126 1.99 8.22 12.88
C GLY A 126 1.31 8.72 14.16
N LYS A 127 -0.02 8.82 14.17
CA LYS A 127 -0.81 9.14 15.38
C LYS A 127 -1.14 7.91 16.23
N PHE A 128 -1.32 6.75 15.57
CA PHE A 128 -1.69 5.50 16.25
C PHE A 128 -0.51 4.59 16.56
N PHE A 129 0.59 4.71 15.79
CA PHE A 129 1.76 3.85 15.88
C PHE A 129 3.04 4.67 16.01
N LYS A 130 4.06 4.08 16.63
CA LYS A 130 5.37 4.71 16.79
C LYS A 130 6.19 4.51 15.52
N GLN A 131 6.54 5.59 14.85
CA GLN A 131 7.46 5.55 13.72
C GLN A 131 8.90 5.27 14.19
N ILE A 132 9.56 4.33 13.50
CA ILE A 132 10.99 4.08 13.56
C ILE A 132 11.56 4.37 12.16
N PRO A 133 12.08 5.56 11.88
CA PRO A 133 12.57 5.88 10.56
C PRO A 133 13.93 5.24 10.29
N TYR A 134 14.13 4.79 9.06
CA TYR A 134 15.46 4.60 8.49
C TYR A 134 15.62 5.51 7.26
N GLY A 135 16.85 5.66 6.79
CA GLY A 135 17.16 6.58 5.71
C GLY A 135 18.05 5.97 4.64
N VAL A 136 18.55 6.85 3.76
CA VAL A 136 19.62 6.54 2.82
C VAL A 136 20.92 7.06 3.38
N SER A 137 22.00 6.35 3.10
CA SER A 137 23.35 6.81 3.43
C SER A 137 23.66 8.14 2.70
N ARG A 138 24.13 9.13 3.44
CA ARG A 138 24.49 10.42 2.88
C ARG A 138 25.63 10.33 1.85
N ALA A 139 26.53 9.36 2.02
CA ALA A 139 27.69 9.19 1.15
C ALA A 139 27.34 8.51 -0.17
N THR A 140 26.36 7.60 -0.18
CA THR A 140 26.04 6.77 -1.35
C THR A 140 24.66 7.05 -1.94
N GLU A 141 23.80 7.77 -1.21
CA GLU A 141 22.39 8.00 -1.54
C GLU A 141 21.60 6.67 -1.73
N ARG A 142 22.07 5.61 -1.07
CA ARG A 142 21.46 4.28 -1.11
C ARG A 142 21.06 3.82 0.27
N LEU A 143 20.14 2.85 0.32
CA LEU A 143 19.81 2.13 1.55
C LEU A 143 21.08 1.43 2.07
N ASP A 144 21.38 1.66 3.35
CA ASP A 144 22.40 0.92 4.08
C ASP A 144 21.73 -0.17 4.91
N TYR A 145 21.82 -1.41 4.42
CA TYR A 145 21.15 -2.54 5.06
C TYR A 145 21.75 -2.93 6.41
N ASP A 146 23.01 -2.61 6.67
CA ASP A 146 23.65 -2.86 7.97
C ASP A 146 23.16 -1.85 9.01
N GLU A 147 23.00 -0.59 8.62
CA GLU A 147 22.37 0.44 9.45
C GLU A 147 20.90 0.06 9.74
N ILE A 148 20.14 -0.32 8.71
CA ILE A 148 18.74 -0.77 8.85
C ILE A 148 18.65 -1.95 9.81
N ALA A 149 19.53 -2.93 9.70
CA ALA A 149 19.58 -4.08 10.60
C ALA A 149 19.91 -3.68 12.05
N THR A 150 20.80 -2.71 12.22
CA THR A 150 21.17 -2.19 13.54
C THR A 150 19.98 -1.48 14.20
N ILE A 151 19.28 -0.61 13.46
CA ILE A 151 18.06 0.07 13.94
C ILE A 151 16.98 -0.97 14.28
N ALA A 152 16.75 -1.96 13.42
CA ALA A 152 15.75 -3.00 13.65
C ALA A 152 16.06 -3.81 14.93
N LYS A 153 17.33 -4.15 15.16
CA LYS A 153 17.76 -4.89 16.37
C LYS A 153 17.56 -4.07 17.65
N GLN A 154 17.84 -2.76 17.61
CA GLN A 154 17.68 -1.86 18.74
C GLN A 154 16.22 -1.59 19.07
N GLU A 155 15.43 -1.28 18.04
CA GLU A 155 14.06 -0.81 18.18
C GLU A 155 13.03 -1.93 18.26
N LYS A 156 13.34 -3.11 17.73
CA LYS A 156 12.45 -4.28 17.66
C LYS A 156 11.05 -3.90 17.14
N PRO A 157 10.94 -3.42 15.89
CA PRO A 157 9.67 -3.02 15.31
C PRO A 157 8.73 -4.22 15.16
N ASN A 158 7.42 -3.96 15.19
CA ASN A 158 6.41 -4.96 14.88
C ASN A 158 6.35 -5.23 13.37
N ILE A 159 6.46 -4.17 12.57
CA ILE A 159 6.45 -4.25 11.11
C ILE A 159 7.63 -3.46 10.54
N ILE A 160 8.32 -4.03 9.56
CA ILE A 160 9.28 -3.34 8.70
C ILE A 160 8.64 -3.18 7.32
N VAL A 161 8.52 -1.93 6.86
CA VAL A 161 7.94 -1.58 5.56
C VAL A 161 9.06 -1.24 4.59
N ALA A 162 9.05 -1.88 3.43
CA ALA A 162 9.87 -1.50 2.28
C ALA A 162 8.98 -1.32 1.05
N GLY A 163 9.44 -0.50 0.10
CA GLY A 163 8.63 0.02 -1.00
C GLY A 163 8.36 1.49 -0.76
N TYR A 164 8.50 2.32 -1.79
CA TYR A 164 8.64 3.75 -1.57
C TYR A 164 8.00 4.56 -2.69
N THR A 165 7.65 5.81 -2.40
CA THR A 165 7.10 6.73 -3.38
C THR A 165 8.16 7.29 -4.33
N ALA A 166 9.33 7.65 -3.80
CA ALA A 166 10.30 8.44 -4.55
C ALA A 166 11.76 7.93 -4.49
N TYR A 167 12.01 6.74 -3.95
CA TYR A 167 13.34 6.13 -3.97
C TYR A 167 13.57 5.39 -5.30
N PRO A 168 14.47 5.87 -6.20
CA PRO A 168 14.55 5.38 -7.57
C PRO A 168 15.55 4.21 -7.76
N ARG A 169 15.92 3.52 -6.70
CA ARG A 169 16.89 2.43 -6.76
C ARG A 169 16.22 1.08 -6.54
N ILE A 170 16.88 0.03 -7.01
CA ILE A 170 16.43 -1.36 -6.77
C ILE A 170 16.57 -1.67 -5.27
N ILE A 171 15.53 -2.26 -4.71
CA ILE A 171 15.46 -2.69 -3.31
C ILE A 171 15.86 -4.16 -3.23
N ASP A 172 16.73 -4.49 -2.29
CA ASP A 172 17.08 -5.88 -1.97
C ASP A 172 16.04 -6.44 -0.98
N TRP A 173 14.99 -7.05 -1.54
CA TRP A 173 13.90 -7.64 -0.78
C TRP A 173 14.36 -8.77 0.13
N ALA A 174 15.37 -9.55 -0.31
CA ALA A 174 15.90 -10.65 0.44
C ALA A 174 16.61 -10.17 1.72
N LYS A 175 17.37 -9.08 1.63
CA LYS A 175 17.98 -8.47 2.82
C LYS A 175 16.93 -7.95 3.80
N PHE A 176 15.89 -7.27 3.34
CA PHE A 176 14.80 -6.85 4.23
C PHE A 176 14.11 -8.03 4.90
N ARG A 177 13.83 -9.11 4.15
CA ARG A 177 13.25 -10.33 4.73
C ARG A 177 14.15 -10.91 5.83
N GLN A 178 15.47 -11.01 5.58
CA GLN A 178 16.43 -11.48 6.57
C GLN A 178 16.50 -10.59 7.81
N ILE A 179 16.45 -9.27 7.64
CA ILE A 179 16.44 -8.33 8.76
C ILE A 179 15.19 -8.52 9.61
N ALA A 180 14.02 -8.60 8.96
CA ALA A 180 12.76 -8.79 9.65
C ALA A 180 12.72 -10.12 10.41
N ASP A 181 13.18 -11.20 9.81
CA ASP A 181 13.25 -12.53 10.45
C ASP A 181 14.14 -12.52 11.69
N LYS A 182 15.31 -11.87 11.63
CA LYS A 182 16.26 -11.80 12.76
C LYS A 182 15.69 -11.08 13.99
N VAL A 183 14.74 -10.18 13.81
CA VAL A 183 14.13 -9.41 14.91
C VAL A 183 12.71 -9.83 15.23
N GLY A 184 12.15 -10.80 14.50
CA GLY A 184 10.78 -11.28 14.67
C GLY A 184 9.72 -10.30 14.16
N ALA A 185 10.09 -9.39 13.27
CA ALA A 185 9.18 -8.42 12.68
C ALA A 185 8.44 -8.98 11.46
N ILE A 186 7.23 -8.48 11.23
CA ILE A 186 6.52 -8.71 9.96
C ILE A 186 7.20 -7.87 8.87
N PHE A 187 7.47 -8.48 7.73
CA PHE A 187 7.97 -7.76 6.56
C PHE A 187 6.79 -7.42 5.63
N MET A 188 6.54 -6.15 5.44
CA MET A 188 5.52 -5.62 4.54
C MET A 188 6.18 -4.96 3.33
N VAL A 189 5.69 -5.29 2.15
CA VAL A 189 6.11 -4.65 0.89
C VAL A 189 4.96 -3.77 0.40
N ASP A 190 5.23 -2.47 0.26
CA ASP A 190 4.33 -1.48 -0.31
C ASP A 190 4.76 -1.20 -1.76
N MET A 191 3.94 -1.62 -2.77
CA MET A 191 4.31 -1.59 -4.18
C MET A 191 3.13 -1.19 -5.10
#